data_c1caa9f42477b1e9b243e0831dddc6cc
#
_entry.id   c1caa9f42477b1e9b243e0831dddc6cc
#
_cell.length_a   1.000
_cell.length_b   1.000
_cell.length_c   1.000
_cell.angle_alpha   90.00
_cell.angle_beta   90.00
_cell.angle_gamma   90.00
#
_symmetry.space_group_name_H-M   'P 1'
#
loop_
_entity.id
_entity.type
_entity.pdbx_description
1 polymer ?
#
loop_
_entity_poly.entity_id
_entity_poly.type
_entity_poly.pdbx_seq_one_letter_code
_entity_poly.pdbx_strand_id
1 'polypeptide(L)'
;MKNFKSYKTPYEIGLIKGYRSGLESNVGCQLNEAKVKWDFESERIPFVPKNRTYTPDFVLEGDNGKLYIETKGRFLGSDRSKHLMIKSQHPELDIRFVFSNPKQKLNKGSKTTYGEWCDKHGFKYATKLIP
;
A
#
# COMPACT_ATOMS: atom_id res chain seq x y z
N MET A 1 17.83 20.97 19.56
CA MET A 1 17.13 22.17 19.09
C MET A 1 17.68 22.57 17.73
N LYS A 2 16.81 22.77 16.76
CA LYS A 2 17.27 23.15 15.42
C LYS A 2 17.45 24.65 15.30
N ASN A 3 18.53 25.02 14.65
CA ASN A 3 18.82 26.42 14.46
C ASN A 3 18.01 27.02 13.31
N PHE A 4 17.63 28.26 13.50
CA PHE A 4 17.01 29.05 12.45
C PHE A 4 18.06 29.38 11.40
N LYS A 5 17.74 29.13 10.14
CA LYS A 5 18.58 29.54 9.01
C LYS A 5 17.85 30.60 8.20
N SER A 6 18.57 31.64 7.80
CA SER A 6 18.01 32.67 6.94
C SER A 6 18.29 32.34 5.48
N TYR A 7 17.23 32.19 4.70
CA TYR A 7 17.31 31.95 3.27
C TYR A 7 16.77 33.13 2.51
N LYS A 8 17.46 33.51 1.44
CA LYS A 8 17.15 34.74 0.70
C LYS A 8 15.97 34.57 -0.26
N THR A 9 15.85 33.40 -0.90
CA THR A 9 14.83 33.16 -1.93
C THR A 9 14.21 31.79 -1.75
N PRO A 10 12.98 31.57 -2.26
CA PRO A 10 12.37 30.26 -2.28
C PRO A 10 13.22 29.22 -3.01
N TYR A 11 13.92 29.62 -4.05
CA TYR A 11 14.81 28.73 -4.82
C TYR A 11 15.96 28.20 -3.93
N GLU A 12 16.61 29.08 -3.19
CA GLU A 12 17.70 28.71 -2.28
C GLU A 12 17.22 27.77 -1.19
N ILE A 13 16.02 28.01 -0.63
CA ILE A 13 15.40 27.13 0.35
C ILE A 13 15.14 25.76 -0.26
N GLY A 14 14.61 25.70 -1.48
CA GLY A 14 14.33 24.46 -2.18
C GLY A 14 15.58 23.61 -2.40
N LEU A 15 16.69 24.24 -2.80
CA LEU A 15 17.96 23.56 -3.00
C LEU A 15 18.51 22.96 -1.70
N ILE A 16 18.40 23.69 -0.60
CA ILE A 16 19.00 23.31 0.69
C ILE A 16 18.08 22.31 1.43
N LYS A 17 16.77 22.51 1.37
CA LYS A 17 15.80 21.71 2.13
C LYS A 17 15.22 20.52 1.33
N GLY A 18 15.52 20.44 0.05
CA GLY A 18 14.98 19.38 -0.80
C GLY A 18 13.47 19.51 -1.03
N TYR A 19 12.97 20.72 -1.09
CA TYR A 19 11.55 20.96 -1.34
C TYR A 19 11.14 20.46 -2.70
N ARG A 20 9.92 19.92 -2.77
CA ARG A 20 9.36 19.34 -4.00
C ARG A 20 8.54 20.32 -4.80
N SER A 21 8.24 21.50 -4.27
CA SER A 21 7.43 22.50 -4.94
C SER A 21 7.85 23.92 -4.57
N GLY A 22 7.52 24.87 -5.46
CA GLY A 22 7.72 26.27 -5.18
C GLY A 22 6.87 26.79 -4.02
N LEU A 23 5.69 26.18 -3.79
CA LEU A 23 4.84 26.53 -2.66
C LEU A 23 5.52 26.22 -1.33
N GLU A 24 6.14 25.06 -1.19
CA GLU A 24 6.90 24.71 0.02
C GLU A 24 8.03 25.68 0.27
N SER A 25 8.75 26.08 -0.78
CA SER A 25 9.82 27.07 -0.69
C SER A 25 9.29 28.42 -0.26
N ASN A 26 8.16 28.87 -0.78
CA ASN A 26 7.55 30.15 -0.43
C ASN A 26 7.11 30.18 1.04
N VAL A 27 6.52 29.11 1.53
CA VAL A 27 6.11 29.00 2.93
C VAL A 27 7.34 29.00 3.85
N GLY A 28 8.38 28.26 3.50
CA GLY A 28 9.63 28.25 4.25
C GLY A 28 10.24 29.66 4.35
N CYS A 29 10.22 30.39 3.24
CA CYS A 29 10.70 31.75 3.19
C CYS A 29 9.87 32.68 4.10
N GLN A 30 8.54 32.56 4.06
CA GLN A 30 7.62 33.32 4.90
C GLN A 30 7.86 33.06 6.38
N LEU A 31 8.00 31.79 6.76
CA LEU A 31 8.26 31.40 8.14
C LEU A 31 9.60 31.95 8.63
N ASN A 32 10.60 31.96 7.77
CA ASN A 32 11.91 32.48 8.09
C ASN A 32 11.88 34.00 8.27
N GLU A 33 11.16 34.73 7.41
CA GLU A 33 10.97 36.17 7.53
C GLU A 33 10.22 36.56 8.81
N ALA A 34 9.26 35.75 9.21
CA ALA A 34 8.49 35.95 10.44
C ALA A 34 9.28 35.54 11.70
N LYS A 35 10.50 35.02 11.54
CA LYS A 35 11.37 34.57 12.64
C LYS A 35 10.73 33.49 13.53
N VAL A 36 9.94 32.64 12.92
CA VAL A 36 9.33 31.52 13.60
C VAL A 36 10.24 30.30 13.47
N LYS A 37 10.43 29.54 14.56
CA LYS A 37 11.16 28.28 14.49
C LYS A 37 10.34 27.27 13.70
N TRP A 38 10.99 26.57 12.77
CA TRP A 38 10.30 25.60 11.94
C TRP A 38 11.23 24.49 11.50
N ASP A 39 10.62 23.36 11.14
CA ASP A 39 11.28 22.21 10.54
C ASP A 39 10.49 21.75 9.33
N PHE A 40 11.16 21.11 8.39
CA PHE A 40 10.53 20.57 7.20
C PHE A 40 10.54 19.05 7.28
N GLU A 41 9.35 18.46 7.22
CA GLU A 41 9.15 16.99 7.23
C GLU A 41 9.91 16.29 8.37
N SER A 42 9.97 16.95 9.54
CA SER A 42 10.75 16.46 10.68
C SER A 42 10.03 15.41 11.52
N GLU A 43 8.73 15.27 11.35
CA GLU A 43 7.93 14.32 12.13
C GLU A 43 7.17 13.38 11.23
N ARG A 44 6.96 12.15 11.74
CA ARG A 44 6.11 11.15 11.11
C ARG A 44 5.02 10.80 12.11
N ILE A 45 3.80 11.19 11.79
CA ILE A 45 2.65 10.96 12.67
C ILE A 45 1.89 9.74 12.15
N PRO A 46 1.91 8.62 12.87
CA PRO A 46 1.15 7.45 12.44
C PRO A 46 -0.34 7.70 12.56
N PHE A 47 -1.10 7.18 11.63
CA PHE A 47 -2.56 7.22 11.72
C PHE A 47 -3.14 5.88 11.27
N VAL A 48 -4.29 5.54 11.84
CA VAL A 48 -5.00 4.30 11.50
C VAL A 48 -6.02 4.63 10.41
N PRO A 49 -5.93 4.00 9.24
CA PRO A 49 -6.92 4.20 8.19
C PRO A 49 -8.32 3.82 8.67
N LYS A 50 -9.33 4.47 8.11
CA LYS A 50 -10.73 4.15 8.39
C LYS A 50 -10.98 2.66 8.14
N ASN A 51 -11.71 2.01 9.04
CA ASN A 51 -12.06 0.60 8.90
C ASN A 51 -12.71 0.31 7.56
N ARG A 52 -12.25 -0.76 6.92
CA ARG A 52 -12.81 -1.25 5.66
C ARG A 52 -13.31 -2.67 5.87
N THR A 53 -14.26 -3.07 5.05
CA THR A 53 -14.76 -4.43 5.05
C THR A 53 -14.29 -5.16 3.82
N TYR A 54 -14.13 -6.48 3.96
CA TYR A 54 -13.82 -7.37 2.86
C TYR A 54 -15.08 -8.15 2.49
N THR A 55 -15.47 -8.07 1.22
CA THR A 55 -16.61 -8.81 0.69
C THR A 55 -16.09 -9.83 -0.32
N PRO A 56 -16.00 -11.12 0.04
CA PRO A 56 -15.57 -12.15 -0.91
C PRO A 56 -16.60 -12.33 -2.02
N ASP A 57 -16.13 -12.77 -3.20
CA ASP A 57 -17.03 -13.01 -4.33
C ASP A 57 -18.03 -14.12 -4.04
N PHE A 58 -17.56 -15.22 -3.44
CA PHE A 58 -18.42 -16.36 -3.06
C PHE A 58 -18.07 -16.83 -1.66
N VAL A 59 -19.09 -17.25 -0.93
CA VAL A 59 -18.94 -17.88 0.38
C VAL A 59 -19.59 -19.26 0.30
N LEU A 60 -18.79 -20.31 0.54
CA LEU A 60 -19.24 -21.70 0.48
C LEU A 60 -19.20 -22.33 1.86
N GLU A 61 -20.15 -23.22 2.14
CA GLU A 61 -20.12 -24.06 3.33
C GLU A 61 -19.37 -25.35 2.98
N GLY A 62 -18.20 -25.53 3.57
CA GLY A 62 -17.41 -26.74 3.43
C GLY A 62 -17.58 -27.65 4.64
N ASP A 63 -17.01 -28.87 4.56
CA ASP A 63 -17.06 -29.85 5.66
C ASP A 63 -16.35 -29.34 6.92
N ASN A 64 -15.31 -28.55 6.75
CA ASN A 64 -14.48 -28.00 7.83
C ASN A 64 -14.74 -26.50 8.08
N GLY A 65 -15.86 -25.97 7.63
CA GLY A 65 -16.20 -24.55 7.78
C GLY A 65 -16.40 -23.85 6.46
N LYS A 66 -16.36 -22.50 6.51
CA LYS A 66 -16.61 -21.69 5.32
C LYS A 66 -15.38 -21.57 4.44
N LEU A 67 -15.61 -21.57 3.15
CA LEU A 67 -14.62 -21.27 2.12
C LEU A 67 -14.98 -19.94 1.47
N TYR A 68 -13.98 -19.07 1.34
CA TYR A 68 -14.14 -17.76 0.73
C TYR A 68 -13.42 -17.76 -0.62
N ILE A 69 -14.15 -17.55 -1.68
CA ILE A 69 -13.61 -17.63 -3.04
C ILE A 69 -13.50 -16.24 -3.65
N GLU A 70 -12.30 -15.93 -4.13
CA GLU A 70 -12.00 -14.70 -4.87
C GLU A 70 -11.64 -15.04 -6.31
N THR A 71 -12.39 -14.47 -7.24
CA THR A 71 -12.08 -14.63 -8.66
C THR A 71 -11.30 -13.39 -9.14
N LYS A 72 -10.21 -13.61 -9.86
CA LYS A 72 -9.35 -12.52 -10.34
C LYS A 72 -8.92 -12.76 -11.78
N GLY A 73 -9.32 -11.86 -12.67
CA GLY A 73 -8.71 -11.77 -14.00
C GLY A 73 -7.36 -11.04 -13.90
N ARG A 74 -7.35 -9.91 -13.19
CA ARG A 74 -6.15 -9.15 -12.88
C ARG A 74 -5.95 -9.09 -11.38
N PHE A 75 -4.76 -9.41 -10.95
CA PHE A 75 -4.39 -9.40 -9.53
C PHE A 75 -3.44 -8.23 -9.25
N LEU A 76 -4.03 -7.08 -8.95
CA LEU A 76 -3.29 -5.82 -8.79
C LEU A 76 -2.54 -5.76 -7.45
N GLY A 77 -1.57 -4.85 -7.36
CA GLY A 77 -0.83 -4.62 -6.12
C GLY A 77 -1.73 -4.25 -4.95
N SER A 78 -2.78 -3.46 -5.21
CA SER A 78 -3.78 -3.13 -4.18
C SER A 78 -4.54 -4.35 -3.68
N ASP A 79 -4.87 -5.29 -4.56
CA ASP A 79 -5.52 -6.55 -4.19
C ASP A 79 -4.60 -7.39 -3.31
N ARG A 80 -3.34 -7.51 -3.69
CA ARG A 80 -2.34 -8.28 -2.94
C ARG A 80 -2.12 -7.73 -1.54
N SER A 81 -1.95 -6.42 -1.43
CA SER A 81 -1.79 -5.75 -0.13
C SER A 81 -3.01 -5.94 0.76
N LYS A 82 -4.20 -5.82 0.19
CA LYS A 82 -5.47 -6.05 0.90
C LYS A 82 -5.54 -7.47 1.47
N HIS A 83 -5.24 -8.48 0.66
CA HIS A 83 -5.33 -9.87 1.09
C HIS A 83 -4.25 -10.25 2.11
N LEU A 84 -3.08 -9.63 2.06
CA LEU A 84 -2.07 -9.82 3.10
C LEU A 84 -2.54 -9.25 4.44
N MET A 85 -3.20 -8.09 4.44
CA MET A 85 -3.79 -7.52 5.66
C MET A 85 -4.91 -8.39 6.20
N ILE A 86 -5.78 -8.88 5.34
CA ILE A 86 -6.89 -9.77 5.74
C ILE A 86 -6.33 -11.04 6.37
N LYS A 87 -5.33 -11.65 5.75
CA LYS A 87 -4.69 -12.87 6.28
C LYS A 87 -4.03 -12.63 7.63
N SER A 88 -3.39 -11.48 7.78
CA SER A 88 -2.74 -11.10 9.05
C SER A 88 -3.76 -10.91 10.17
N GLN A 89 -4.89 -10.30 9.87
CA GLN A 89 -5.93 -9.98 10.86
C GLN A 89 -6.90 -11.14 11.08
N HIS A 90 -7.09 -12.00 10.08
CA HIS A 90 -8.03 -13.13 10.11
C HIS A 90 -7.36 -14.39 9.56
N PRO A 91 -6.32 -14.90 10.24
CA PRO A 91 -5.56 -16.06 9.74
C PRO A 91 -6.38 -17.35 9.67
N GLU A 92 -7.52 -17.40 10.35
CA GLU A 92 -8.42 -18.57 10.36
C GLU A 92 -9.27 -18.70 9.10
N LEU A 93 -9.36 -17.65 8.27
CA LEU A 93 -10.18 -17.67 7.06
C LEU A 93 -9.51 -18.49 5.96
N ASP A 94 -10.27 -19.41 5.36
CA ASP A 94 -9.83 -20.17 4.20
C ASP A 94 -10.23 -19.39 2.93
N ILE A 95 -9.33 -18.55 2.46
CA ILE A 95 -9.51 -17.74 1.25
C ILE A 95 -8.76 -18.40 0.12
N ARG A 96 -9.46 -18.68 -0.98
CA ARG A 96 -8.89 -19.32 -2.16
C ARG A 96 -9.15 -18.46 -3.39
N PHE A 97 -8.14 -18.40 -4.25
CA PHE A 97 -8.21 -17.62 -5.49
C PHE A 97 -8.53 -18.51 -6.67
N VAL A 98 -9.33 -17.99 -7.57
CA VAL A 98 -9.53 -18.57 -8.91
C VAL A 98 -9.06 -17.54 -9.92
N PHE A 99 -8.01 -17.86 -10.64
CA PHE A 99 -7.43 -16.97 -11.64
C PHE A 99 -7.81 -17.39 -13.06
N SER A 100 -7.98 -16.42 -13.94
CA SER A 100 -8.08 -16.72 -15.37
C SER A 100 -6.76 -17.31 -15.86
N ASN A 101 -5.63 -16.77 -15.39
CA ASN A 101 -4.29 -17.25 -15.73
C ASN A 101 -3.32 -17.04 -14.56
N PRO A 102 -3.09 -18.09 -13.73
CA PRO A 102 -2.17 -17.97 -12.60
C PRO A 102 -0.70 -17.85 -13.03
N LYS A 103 -0.36 -18.10 -14.28
CA LYS A 103 0.98 -17.93 -14.82
C LYS A 103 1.29 -16.49 -15.20
N GLN A 104 0.31 -15.60 -15.14
CA GLN A 104 0.50 -14.19 -15.41
C GLN A 104 1.39 -13.56 -14.35
N LYS A 105 2.32 -12.72 -14.78
CA LYS A 105 3.25 -12.05 -13.87
C LYS A 105 2.57 -10.91 -13.11
N LEU A 106 3.08 -10.61 -11.91
CA LEU A 106 2.50 -9.59 -11.06
C LEU A 106 2.47 -8.22 -11.73
N ASN A 107 3.55 -7.88 -12.44
CA ASN A 107 3.64 -6.65 -13.22
C ASN A 107 4.69 -6.81 -14.30
N LYS A 108 4.86 -5.79 -15.14
CA LYS A 108 5.73 -5.81 -16.33
C LYS A 108 7.19 -6.11 -16.03
N GLY A 109 7.72 -5.87 -14.89
CA GLY A 109 9.12 -6.14 -14.57
C GLY A 109 9.31 -7.32 -13.62
N SER A 110 8.23 -7.95 -13.21
CA SER A 110 8.28 -9.03 -12.23
C SER A 110 8.59 -10.37 -12.85
N LYS A 111 9.34 -11.20 -12.15
CA LYS A 111 9.53 -12.61 -12.47
C LYS A 111 8.53 -13.50 -11.75
N THR A 112 7.82 -12.97 -10.76
CA THR A 112 6.86 -13.70 -9.95
C THR A 112 5.49 -13.71 -10.60
N THR A 113 4.87 -14.88 -10.69
CA THR A 113 3.50 -15.06 -11.20
C THR A 113 2.48 -14.93 -10.09
N TYR A 114 1.20 -14.83 -10.47
CA TYR A 114 0.09 -14.83 -9.51
C TYR A 114 0.09 -16.09 -8.64
N GLY A 115 0.27 -17.24 -9.25
CA GLY A 115 0.32 -18.52 -8.54
C GLY A 115 1.50 -18.60 -7.58
N GLU A 116 2.68 -18.18 -8.01
CA GLU A 116 3.87 -18.16 -7.16
C GLU A 116 3.70 -17.24 -5.96
N TRP A 117 3.04 -16.09 -6.16
CA TRP A 117 2.71 -15.19 -5.07
C TRP A 117 1.80 -15.87 -4.04
N CYS A 118 0.79 -16.59 -4.50
CA CYS A 118 -0.10 -17.36 -3.63
C CYS A 118 0.66 -18.44 -2.85
N ASP A 119 1.53 -19.18 -3.51
CA ASP A 119 2.35 -20.19 -2.85
C ASP A 119 3.24 -19.57 -1.76
N LYS A 120 3.86 -18.45 -2.07
CA LYS A 120 4.72 -17.73 -1.13
C LYS A 120 3.97 -17.27 0.11
N HIS A 121 2.73 -16.83 -0.04
CA HIS A 121 1.94 -16.26 1.04
C HIS A 121 0.90 -17.23 1.63
N GLY A 122 0.91 -18.48 1.21
CA GLY A 122 0.06 -19.53 1.79
C GLY A 122 -1.40 -19.48 1.37
N PHE A 123 -1.69 -18.96 0.18
CA PHE A 123 -3.03 -19.00 -0.40
C PHE A 123 -3.16 -20.14 -1.39
N LYS A 124 -4.28 -20.85 -1.32
CA LYS A 124 -4.62 -21.84 -2.34
C LYS A 124 -5.22 -21.16 -3.56
N TYR A 125 -4.97 -21.70 -4.73
CA TYR A 125 -5.49 -21.13 -5.97
C TYR A 125 -5.73 -22.22 -7.01
N ALA A 126 -6.53 -21.90 -8.02
CA ALA A 126 -6.77 -22.74 -9.17
C ALA A 126 -7.03 -21.90 -10.42
N THR A 127 -7.04 -22.56 -11.57
CA THR A 127 -7.30 -21.93 -12.85
C THR A 127 -8.76 -22.17 -13.24
N LYS A 128 -9.54 -21.09 -13.39
CA LYS A 128 -10.94 -21.11 -13.91
C LYS A 128 -11.95 -21.89 -13.09
N LEU A 129 -11.53 -22.79 -12.20
CA LEU A 129 -12.39 -23.60 -11.36
C LEU A 129 -12.01 -23.46 -9.90
N ILE A 130 -12.94 -23.71 -9.00
CA ILE A 130 -12.68 -23.67 -7.56
C ILE A 130 -11.67 -24.76 -7.17
N PRO A 131 -10.64 -24.42 -6.40
CA PRO A 131 -9.64 -25.40 -5.99
C PRO A 131 -10.15 -26.41 -4.97
#